data_8c3013b1a15ca8a1f9daf93ba3b79597
#
_entry.id   8c3013b1a15ca8a1f9daf93ba3b79597
#
_cell.length_a   1.000
_cell.length_b   1.000
_cell.length_c   1.000
_cell.angle_alpha   90.00
_cell.angle_beta   90.00
_cell.angle_gamma   90.00
#
_symmetry.space_group_name_H-M   'P 1'
#
loop_
_entity.id
_entity.type
_entity.pdbx_description
1 polymer ?
#
loop_
_entity_poly.entity_id
_entity_poly.type
_entity_poly.pdbx_seq_one_letter_code
_entity_poly.pdbx_strand_id
1 'polypeptide(L)'
;MYAIDQTGQLFHFSASGQTFSRILEVTWSGVVYGEPPMKTISFPDLELSKELEKAITDLGFEEPTPIQALAIPMLIEGHDVIGQAHTGSGKTAAYGLPLLGKMDQNDRRVQALVMCPTRELAIQVSEELAKLGKYLPGIMIIPVYGGQPIERQLVALKKGVQVVIGTPGRIIDHLHRRSLDLSNVRVVVLDEADEMLDMGFRDDIGDILAKTPEKRQTVLFSATMAAPIMELAKKYQKTPKHVKVVHAQLTVPTIEQYYYEMRESDKIEALCRLLDRYNPKLSLVFSNTKRRVDEITNRLNSRGYAAEGLHGDMSQSQRERVMAKFRSGVTDILIATDVAARGIDIDDIEAVFNFDVPQDPEYYVHRIGRTARAGRSGRSFTFVSGKEVWKLRDIQRYANVRITPDFIPSDQDLEEQRTLQALTKIREAIEKENLDNYRLRAQAMMGEEFTSLDLAAALLFMTDKARPKMEPPSQTPIPRDDERRERNNRPPRRREAYKSPHPASNNRGGQRFSGPRDRRS
;
A
#
# COMPACT_ATOMS: atom_id res chain seq x y z
N MET A 1 -42.05 -5.87 -13.70
CA MET A 1 -42.85 -5.21 -12.63
C MET A 1 -42.04 -5.29 -11.35
N TYR A 2 -41.86 -4.20 -10.66
CA TYR A 2 -41.08 -4.15 -9.41
C TYR A 2 -42.03 -4.06 -8.22
N ALA A 3 -41.79 -4.81 -7.17
CA ALA A 3 -42.50 -4.71 -5.91
C ALA A 3 -41.52 -4.60 -4.74
N ILE A 4 -41.85 -3.82 -3.73
CA ILE A 4 -41.08 -3.68 -2.50
C ILE A 4 -41.87 -4.38 -1.40
N ASP A 5 -41.23 -5.26 -0.65
CA ASP A 5 -41.84 -5.91 0.52
C ASP A 5 -41.84 -5.03 1.76
N GLN A 6 -42.45 -5.52 2.84
CA GLN A 6 -42.53 -4.80 4.13
C GLN A 6 -41.19 -4.58 4.82
N THR A 7 -40.10 -5.21 4.32
CA THR A 7 -38.74 -5.05 4.83
C THR A 7 -37.89 -4.10 3.99
N GLY A 8 -38.47 -3.52 2.89
CA GLY A 8 -37.80 -2.58 2.00
C GLY A 8 -37.00 -3.26 0.88
N GLN A 9 -37.21 -4.55 0.62
CA GLN A 9 -36.53 -5.26 -0.46
C GLN A 9 -37.26 -5.10 -1.80
N LEU A 10 -36.52 -4.79 -2.84
CA LEU A 10 -37.04 -4.64 -4.22
C LEU A 10 -36.96 -5.97 -4.96
N PHE A 11 -38.10 -6.45 -5.48
CA PHE A 11 -38.20 -7.65 -6.30
C PHE A 11 -38.57 -7.30 -7.74
N HIS A 12 -37.89 -7.91 -8.68
CA HIS A 12 -38.23 -7.85 -10.10
C HIS A 12 -39.00 -9.10 -10.50
N PHE A 13 -40.19 -8.91 -11.05
CA PHE A 13 -40.99 -10.00 -11.62
C PHE A 13 -40.90 -9.97 -13.15
N SER A 14 -40.48 -11.08 -13.76
CA SER A 14 -40.58 -11.28 -15.20
C SER A 14 -42.00 -11.60 -15.58
N ALA A 15 -42.34 -11.41 -16.85
CA ALA A 15 -43.67 -11.75 -17.40
C ALA A 15 -44.03 -13.27 -17.32
N SER A 16 -43.05 -14.11 -16.92
CA SER A 16 -43.23 -15.56 -16.75
C SER A 16 -43.51 -16.01 -15.32
N GLY A 17 -43.63 -15.07 -14.37
CA GLY A 17 -43.97 -15.38 -12.97
C GLY A 17 -42.88 -16.05 -12.12
N GLN A 18 -41.65 -16.17 -12.63
CA GLN A 18 -40.52 -16.69 -11.84
C GLN A 18 -39.80 -15.56 -11.14
N THR A 19 -39.60 -15.72 -9.82
CA THR A 19 -38.82 -14.79 -8.97
C THR A 19 -37.34 -14.95 -9.27
N PHE A 20 -36.72 -13.94 -9.87
CA PHE A 20 -35.26 -13.87 -9.98
C PHE A 20 -34.69 -13.24 -8.72
N SER A 21 -33.63 -13.86 -8.20
CA SER A 21 -32.93 -13.54 -6.97
C SER A 21 -32.49 -12.07 -6.85
N ARG A 22 -32.39 -11.59 -5.59
CA ARG A 22 -31.91 -10.31 -5.05
C ARG A 22 -30.97 -9.56 -6.01
N ILE A 23 -31.46 -8.43 -6.56
CA ILE A 23 -30.63 -7.61 -7.43
C ILE A 23 -30.05 -6.40 -6.70
N LEU A 24 -30.70 -5.89 -5.63
CA LEU A 24 -30.22 -4.71 -4.88
C LEU A 24 -30.82 -4.70 -3.47
N GLU A 25 -29.99 -4.60 -2.44
CA GLU A 25 -30.45 -4.15 -1.13
C GLU A 25 -30.32 -2.62 -1.04
N VAL A 26 -31.46 -1.92 -1.13
CA VAL A 26 -31.55 -0.49 -0.82
C VAL A 26 -31.86 -0.38 0.66
N THR A 27 -30.87 -0.06 1.49
CA THR A 27 -31.14 0.31 2.87
C THR A 27 -31.57 1.78 2.92
N TRP A 28 -32.34 2.15 3.94
CA TRP A 28 -32.87 3.53 4.18
C TRP A 28 -31.77 4.62 4.23
N SER A 29 -30.50 4.28 4.17
CA SER A 29 -29.34 5.16 4.14
C SER A 29 -28.89 5.58 2.73
N GLY A 30 -29.56 5.18 1.67
CA GLY A 30 -29.19 5.52 0.28
C GLY A 30 -27.90 4.85 -0.21
N VAL A 31 -27.41 3.80 0.46
CA VAL A 31 -26.22 3.04 0.06
C VAL A 31 -26.63 1.97 -0.93
N VAL A 32 -26.15 2.07 -2.15
CA VAL A 32 -26.34 1.04 -3.18
C VAL A 32 -25.26 -0.03 -2.96
N TYR A 33 -25.65 -1.18 -2.41
CA TYR A 33 -24.80 -2.36 -2.39
C TYR A 33 -25.01 -3.10 -3.72
N GLY A 34 -24.00 -3.16 -4.58
CA GLY A 34 -24.04 -3.96 -5.79
C GLY A 34 -23.18 -5.21 -5.62
N GLU A 35 -23.80 -6.41 -5.65
CA GLU A 35 -23.13 -7.52 -6.33
C GLU A 35 -22.92 -7.07 -7.78
N PRO A 36 -21.81 -7.46 -8.44
CA PRO A 36 -21.61 -7.09 -9.84
C PRO A 36 -22.87 -7.50 -10.62
N PRO A 37 -23.45 -6.63 -11.43
CA PRO A 37 -24.67 -6.93 -12.16
C PRO A 37 -24.41 -8.19 -12.97
N MET A 38 -25.36 -9.15 -12.97
CA MET A 38 -25.28 -10.36 -13.80
C MET A 38 -25.29 -10.05 -15.32
N LYS A 39 -25.46 -8.79 -15.72
CA LYS A 39 -25.16 -8.30 -17.06
C LYS A 39 -23.78 -7.64 -16.99
N THR A 40 -22.83 -8.23 -17.68
CA THR A 40 -21.52 -7.60 -17.95
C THR A 40 -21.81 -6.28 -18.68
N ILE A 41 -21.63 -5.14 -17.97
CA ILE A 41 -21.67 -3.81 -18.57
C ILE A 41 -20.38 -3.68 -19.35
N SER A 42 -20.47 -3.43 -20.65
CA SER A 42 -19.30 -3.13 -21.49
C SER A 42 -19.01 -1.64 -21.56
N PHE A 43 -17.81 -1.22 -21.97
CA PHE A 43 -17.49 0.20 -22.13
C PHE A 43 -18.43 0.93 -23.11
N PRO A 44 -18.87 0.35 -24.24
CA PRO A 44 -19.88 0.95 -25.10
C PRO A 44 -21.22 1.26 -24.41
N ASP A 45 -21.59 0.50 -23.37
CA ASP A 45 -22.82 0.73 -22.62
C ASP A 45 -22.73 1.95 -21.67
N LEU A 46 -21.52 2.54 -21.48
CA LEU A 46 -21.26 3.65 -20.56
C LEU A 46 -21.45 5.04 -21.21
N GLU A 47 -21.94 5.12 -22.47
CA GLU A 47 -22.24 6.38 -23.19
C GLU A 47 -21.07 7.38 -23.20
N LEU A 48 -19.85 6.88 -23.37
CA LEU A 48 -18.64 7.71 -23.48
C LEU A 48 -18.52 8.33 -24.87
N SER A 49 -17.75 9.44 -24.99
CA SER A 49 -17.45 10.00 -26.32
C SER A 49 -16.55 9.06 -27.13
N LYS A 50 -16.63 9.14 -28.48
CA LYS A 50 -15.81 8.32 -29.38
C LYS A 50 -14.31 8.47 -29.15
N GLU A 51 -13.88 9.66 -28.75
CA GLU A 51 -12.49 9.97 -28.42
C GLU A 51 -12.03 9.20 -27.18
N LEU A 52 -12.90 9.13 -26.15
CA LEU A 52 -12.62 8.37 -24.92
C LEU A 52 -12.69 6.86 -25.16
N GLU A 53 -13.66 6.37 -25.91
CA GLU A 53 -13.74 4.96 -26.31
C GLU A 53 -12.48 4.50 -27.05
N LYS A 54 -12.00 5.33 -27.98
CA LYS A 54 -10.75 5.05 -28.70
C LYS A 54 -9.55 5.00 -27.76
N ALA A 55 -9.46 5.91 -26.79
CA ALA A 55 -8.38 5.92 -25.82
C ALA A 55 -8.40 4.64 -24.93
N ILE A 56 -9.58 4.21 -24.48
CA ILE A 56 -9.79 2.98 -23.70
C ILE A 56 -9.32 1.76 -24.50
N THR A 57 -9.71 1.66 -25.78
CA THR A 57 -9.30 0.57 -26.66
C THR A 57 -7.79 0.51 -26.86
N ASP A 58 -7.16 1.66 -27.10
CA ASP A 58 -5.69 1.76 -27.24
C ASP A 58 -4.95 1.35 -25.97
N LEU A 59 -5.55 1.57 -24.80
CA LEU A 59 -5.00 1.18 -23.50
C LEU A 59 -5.23 -0.29 -23.16
N GLY A 60 -5.97 -1.04 -23.99
CA GLY A 60 -6.25 -2.45 -23.81
C GLY A 60 -7.27 -2.74 -22.70
N PHE A 61 -8.16 -1.81 -22.42
CA PHE A 61 -9.25 -2.03 -21.47
C PHE A 61 -10.35 -2.84 -22.17
N GLU A 62 -10.56 -4.07 -21.73
CA GLU A 62 -11.57 -4.97 -22.32
C GLU A 62 -12.93 -4.79 -21.66
N GLU A 63 -13.00 -4.87 -20.35
CA GLU A 63 -14.23 -4.73 -19.54
C GLU A 63 -14.04 -3.71 -18.41
N PRO A 64 -15.08 -2.93 -18.08
CA PRO A 64 -15.01 -2.01 -16.94
C PRO A 64 -14.91 -2.78 -15.62
N THR A 65 -14.05 -2.33 -14.74
CA THR A 65 -13.97 -2.86 -13.38
C THR A 65 -15.27 -2.56 -12.62
N PRO A 66 -15.57 -3.30 -11.52
CA PRO A 66 -16.81 -3.08 -10.76
C PRO A 66 -17.02 -1.62 -10.31
N ILE A 67 -15.95 -0.92 -9.91
CA ILE A 67 -16.04 0.49 -9.50
C ILE A 67 -16.35 1.40 -10.70
N GLN A 68 -15.80 1.09 -11.87
CA GLN A 68 -16.05 1.83 -13.11
C GLN A 68 -17.50 1.63 -13.58
N ALA A 69 -17.97 0.39 -13.63
CA ALA A 69 -19.34 0.06 -14.03
C ALA A 69 -20.40 0.76 -13.18
N LEU A 70 -20.14 0.91 -11.87
CA LEU A 70 -21.07 1.55 -10.93
C LEU A 70 -20.94 3.07 -10.89
N ALA A 71 -19.72 3.62 -10.91
CA ALA A 71 -19.49 5.04 -10.70
C ALA A 71 -19.61 5.88 -11.98
N ILE A 72 -19.18 5.37 -13.14
CA ILE A 72 -19.16 6.15 -14.39
C ILE A 72 -20.54 6.67 -14.76
N PRO A 73 -21.64 5.86 -14.80
CA PRO A 73 -22.96 6.37 -15.15
C PRO A 73 -23.43 7.49 -14.22
N MET A 74 -23.29 7.30 -12.90
CA MET A 74 -23.70 8.29 -11.91
C MET A 74 -22.92 9.61 -12.06
N LEU A 75 -21.63 9.51 -12.40
CA LEU A 75 -20.77 10.68 -12.60
C LEU A 75 -21.11 11.41 -13.91
N ILE A 76 -21.48 10.70 -14.98
CA ILE A 76 -21.96 11.31 -16.25
C ILE A 76 -23.24 12.08 -15.99
N GLU A 77 -24.20 11.51 -15.25
CA GLU A 77 -25.47 12.14 -14.85
C GLU A 77 -25.27 13.38 -13.94
N GLY A 78 -24.06 13.60 -13.42
CA GLY A 78 -23.72 14.78 -12.62
C GLY A 78 -23.98 14.61 -11.13
N HIS A 79 -24.23 13.41 -10.64
CA HIS A 79 -24.36 13.15 -9.20
C HIS A 79 -23.03 13.30 -8.47
N ASP A 80 -23.08 13.78 -7.23
CA ASP A 80 -21.98 13.63 -6.29
C ASP A 80 -21.85 12.15 -5.92
N VAL A 81 -20.63 11.65 -5.86
CA VAL A 81 -20.35 10.22 -5.61
C VAL A 81 -19.36 10.06 -4.48
N ILE A 82 -19.63 9.11 -3.58
CA ILE A 82 -18.67 8.56 -2.63
C ILE A 82 -18.34 7.16 -3.11
N GLY A 83 -17.12 6.94 -3.61
CA GLY A 83 -16.62 5.65 -4.05
C GLY A 83 -15.74 5.00 -2.98
N GLN A 84 -16.17 3.85 -2.45
CA GLN A 84 -15.33 3.04 -1.57
C GLN A 84 -14.65 1.94 -2.37
N ALA A 85 -13.35 2.12 -2.64
CA ALA A 85 -12.56 1.16 -3.42
C ALA A 85 -11.07 1.26 -3.11
N HIS A 86 -10.37 0.13 -3.16
CA HIS A 86 -8.93 0.05 -2.90
C HIS A 86 -8.08 0.61 -4.06
N THR A 87 -6.80 0.86 -3.78
CA THR A 87 -5.80 1.18 -4.81
C THR A 87 -5.72 0.03 -5.83
N GLY A 88 -5.57 0.35 -7.11
CA GLY A 88 -5.53 -0.68 -8.18
C GLY A 88 -6.89 -1.20 -8.65
N SER A 89 -8.01 -0.70 -8.13
CA SER A 89 -9.35 -1.09 -8.58
C SER A 89 -9.85 -0.36 -9.85
N GLY A 90 -9.05 0.54 -10.42
CA GLY A 90 -9.42 1.35 -11.59
C GLY A 90 -10.16 2.65 -11.26
N LYS A 91 -9.99 3.19 -10.03
CA LYS A 91 -10.62 4.46 -9.59
C LYS A 91 -10.33 5.63 -10.52
N THR A 92 -9.06 5.78 -10.94
CA THR A 92 -8.65 6.90 -11.79
C THR A 92 -9.45 6.97 -13.08
N ALA A 93 -9.64 5.85 -13.75
CA ALA A 93 -10.49 5.79 -14.94
C ALA A 93 -11.98 5.97 -14.60
N ALA A 94 -12.43 5.48 -13.42
CA ALA A 94 -13.82 5.63 -12.99
C ALA A 94 -14.27 7.08 -12.85
N TYR A 95 -13.42 7.97 -12.32
CA TYR A 95 -13.73 9.40 -12.29
C TYR A 95 -13.14 10.17 -13.47
N GLY A 96 -12.02 9.71 -14.03
CA GLY A 96 -11.29 10.40 -15.09
C GLY A 96 -12.06 10.47 -16.41
N LEU A 97 -12.70 9.37 -16.82
CA LEU A 97 -13.49 9.32 -18.05
C LEU A 97 -14.67 10.30 -18.01
N PRO A 98 -15.55 10.30 -16.99
CA PRO A 98 -16.63 11.29 -16.89
C PRO A 98 -16.11 12.73 -16.74
N LEU A 99 -15.02 12.92 -16.00
CA LEU A 99 -14.42 14.23 -15.82
C LEU A 99 -13.96 14.78 -17.17
N LEU A 100 -13.18 14.02 -17.95
CA LEU A 100 -12.67 14.42 -19.25
C LEU A 100 -13.80 14.68 -20.25
N GLY A 101 -14.86 13.87 -20.24
CA GLY A 101 -16.04 14.05 -21.10
C GLY A 101 -16.80 15.37 -20.84
N LYS A 102 -16.65 15.97 -19.65
CA LYS A 102 -17.30 17.24 -19.27
C LYS A 102 -16.44 18.49 -19.59
N MET A 103 -15.22 18.33 -20.05
CA MET A 103 -14.32 19.47 -20.30
C MET A 103 -14.70 20.20 -21.60
N ASP A 104 -14.83 21.51 -21.49
CA ASP A 104 -14.95 22.39 -22.64
C ASP A 104 -13.54 22.70 -23.19
N GLN A 105 -13.25 22.20 -24.39
CA GLN A 105 -11.96 22.35 -25.05
C GLN A 105 -11.62 23.80 -25.44
N ASN A 106 -12.64 24.65 -25.59
CA ASN A 106 -12.48 26.05 -25.97
C ASN A 106 -12.25 26.97 -24.76
N ASP A 107 -12.61 26.52 -23.56
CA ASP A 107 -12.40 27.28 -22.32
C ASP A 107 -11.08 26.84 -21.63
N ARG A 108 -10.10 27.73 -21.63
CA ARG A 108 -8.77 27.49 -21.06
C ARG A 108 -8.67 27.76 -19.55
N ARG A 109 -9.78 28.09 -18.90
CA ARG A 109 -9.81 28.21 -17.44
C ARG A 109 -9.84 26.84 -16.78
N VAL A 110 -9.45 26.79 -15.51
CA VAL A 110 -9.51 25.53 -14.73
C VAL A 110 -10.96 25.11 -14.53
N GLN A 111 -11.31 23.95 -15.06
CA GLN A 111 -12.67 23.39 -15.02
C GLN A 111 -12.77 22.19 -14.08
N ALA A 112 -11.65 21.49 -13.83
CA ALA A 112 -11.62 20.38 -12.91
C ALA A 112 -10.39 20.46 -12.00
N LEU A 113 -10.60 20.05 -10.75
CA LEU A 113 -9.58 19.93 -9.72
C LEU A 113 -9.58 18.51 -9.15
N VAL A 114 -8.43 17.83 -9.18
CA VAL A 114 -8.21 16.55 -8.50
C VAL A 114 -7.21 16.76 -7.37
N MET A 115 -7.60 16.47 -6.14
CA MET A 115 -6.72 16.52 -4.98
C MET A 115 -6.24 15.11 -4.63
N CYS A 116 -4.92 14.98 -4.41
CA CYS A 116 -4.23 13.73 -4.07
C CYS A 116 -3.35 13.94 -2.82
N PRO A 117 -3.18 12.92 -1.95
CA PRO A 117 -2.37 13.04 -0.74
C PRO A 117 -0.89 13.25 -1.02
N THR A 118 -0.36 12.63 -2.07
CA THR A 118 1.08 12.61 -2.37
C THR A 118 1.39 13.15 -3.76
N ARG A 119 2.66 13.55 -3.93
CA ARG A 119 3.20 14.07 -5.20
C ARG A 119 3.21 12.97 -6.26
N GLU A 120 3.63 11.79 -5.84
CA GLU A 120 3.73 10.61 -6.67
C GLU A 120 2.37 10.25 -7.26
N LEU A 121 1.31 10.23 -6.44
CA LEU A 121 -0.05 9.99 -6.92
C LEU A 121 -0.54 11.10 -7.85
N ALA A 122 -0.24 12.36 -7.55
CA ALA A 122 -0.63 13.47 -8.42
C ALA A 122 0.02 13.38 -9.81
N ILE A 123 1.27 12.95 -9.89
CA ILE A 123 1.97 12.68 -11.16
C ILE A 123 1.30 11.52 -11.89
N GLN A 124 1.10 10.39 -11.20
CA GLN A 124 0.50 9.19 -11.76
C GLN A 124 -0.90 9.47 -12.32
N VAL A 125 -1.78 10.12 -11.54
CA VAL A 125 -3.12 10.51 -11.98
C VAL A 125 -3.04 11.44 -13.21
N SER A 126 -2.08 12.38 -13.22
CA SER A 126 -1.89 13.29 -14.37
C SER A 126 -1.51 12.52 -15.64
N GLU A 127 -0.60 11.55 -15.54
CA GLU A 127 -0.17 10.72 -16.67
C GLU A 127 -1.30 9.82 -17.16
N GLU A 128 -2.09 9.23 -16.22
CA GLU A 128 -3.22 8.37 -16.54
C GLU A 128 -4.34 9.16 -17.23
N LEU A 129 -4.72 10.33 -16.69
CA LEU A 129 -5.70 11.23 -17.34
C LEU A 129 -5.21 11.75 -18.69
N ALA A 130 -3.91 12.01 -18.86
CA ALA A 130 -3.34 12.40 -20.15
C ALA A 130 -3.45 11.27 -21.18
N LYS A 131 -3.25 10.00 -20.78
CA LYS A 131 -3.45 8.84 -21.66
C LYS A 131 -4.91 8.68 -22.04
N LEU A 132 -5.84 8.78 -21.08
CA LEU A 132 -7.28 8.72 -21.32
C LEU A 132 -7.77 9.86 -22.21
N GLY A 133 -7.22 11.08 -22.03
CA GLY A 133 -7.54 12.25 -22.82
C GLY A 133 -6.77 12.39 -24.15
N LYS A 134 -6.01 11.36 -24.56
CA LYS A 134 -5.10 11.41 -25.74
C LYS A 134 -5.77 11.93 -27.01
N TYR A 135 -7.02 11.63 -27.21
CA TYR A 135 -7.78 12.01 -28.41
C TYR A 135 -8.69 13.23 -28.21
N LEU A 136 -8.67 13.86 -27.02
CA LEU A 136 -9.39 15.11 -26.75
C LEU A 136 -8.50 16.31 -27.13
N PRO A 137 -8.76 17.00 -28.25
CA PRO A 137 -7.90 18.10 -28.66
C PRO A 137 -8.01 19.29 -27.70
N GLY A 138 -6.89 19.93 -27.41
CA GLY A 138 -6.86 21.17 -26.63
C GLY A 138 -7.01 21.05 -25.13
N ILE A 139 -7.24 19.86 -24.59
CA ILE A 139 -7.30 19.63 -23.13
C ILE A 139 -5.89 19.58 -22.56
N MET A 140 -5.61 20.50 -21.64
CA MET A 140 -4.34 20.58 -20.92
C MET A 140 -4.53 20.13 -19.48
N ILE A 141 -3.74 19.15 -19.08
CA ILE A 141 -3.74 18.51 -17.75
C ILE A 141 -2.37 18.76 -17.12
N ILE A 142 -2.33 19.31 -15.91
CA ILE A 142 -1.06 19.52 -15.22
C ILE A 142 -1.06 19.02 -13.78
N PRO A 143 0.06 18.43 -13.32
CA PRO A 143 0.26 18.16 -11.91
C PRO A 143 0.83 19.38 -11.17
N VAL A 144 0.27 19.67 -9.98
CA VAL A 144 0.62 20.80 -9.11
C VAL A 144 0.99 20.26 -7.72
N TYR A 145 2.29 20.13 -7.44
CA TYR A 145 2.79 19.52 -6.21
C TYR A 145 4.07 20.21 -5.69
N GLY A 146 4.35 20.03 -4.41
CA GLY A 146 5.54 20.62 -3.76
C GLY A 146 6.84 19.89 -4.11
N GLY A 147 8.00 20.52 -3.80
CA GLY A 147 9.33 19.91 -3.95
C GLY A 147 9.98 20.08 -5.30
N GLN A 148 9.30 20.73 -6.26
CA GLN A 148 9.91 21.21 -7.52
C GLN A 148 9.85 22.74 -7.61
N PRO A 149 10.68 23.36 -8.45
CA PRO A 149 10.61 24.80 -8.71
C PRO A 149 9.21 25.21 -9.18
N ILE A 150 8.63 26.22 -8.52
CA ILE A 150 7.25 26.67 -8.78
C ILE A 150 7.11 27.31 -10.16
N GLU A 151 8.19 27.83 -10.71
CA GLU A 151 8.24 28.57 -11.99
C GLU A 151 7.68 27.74 -13.15
N ARG A 152 7.97 26.44 -13.18
CA ARG A 152 7.45 25.53 -14.21
C ARG A 152 5.92 25.44 -14.17
N GLN A 153 5.36 25.36 -12.96
CA GLN A 153 3.91 25.31 -12.75
C GLN A 153 3.27 26.66 -13.10
N LEU A 154 3.90 27.79 -12.74
CA LEU A 154 3.44 29.14 -13.10
C LEU A 154 3.36 29.34 -14.63
N VAL A 155 4.39 28.88 -15.37
CA VAL A 155 4.39 28.96 -16.83
C VAL A 155 3.26 28.12 -17.43
N ALA A 156 3.04 26.92 -16.94
CA ALA A 156 1.98 26.05 -17.43
C ALA A 156 0.58 26.63 -17.14
N LEU A 157 0.33 27.10 -15.91
CA LEU A 157 -0.94 27.74 -15.52
C LEU A 157 -1.25 28.98 -16.37
N LYS A 158 -0.24 29.82 -16.69
CA LYS A 158 -0.41 31.00 -17.53
C LYS A 158 -0.81 30.68 -18.98
N LYS A 159 -0.43 29.49 -19.50
CA LYS A 159 -0.83 29.04 -20.85
C LYS A 159 -2.31 28.63 -20.92
N GLY A 160 -2.95 28.48 -19.77
CA GLY A 160 -4.31 27.97 -19.62
C GLY A 160 -4.34 26.45 -19.56
N VAL A 161 -5.04 25.94 -18.55
CA VAL A 161 -5.18 24.50 -18.27
C VAL A 161 -6.59 24.22 -17.78
N GLN A 162 -7.19 23.14 -18.25
CA GLN A 162 -8.55 22.76 -17.88
C GLN A 162 -8.57 21.86 -16.65
N VAL A 163 -7.55 21.00 -16.46
CA VAL A 163 -7.50 20.05 -15.37
C VAL A 163 -6.24 20.25 -14.53
N VAL A 164 -6.43 20.52 -13.27
CA VAL A 164 -5.34 20.62 -12.28
C VAL A 164 -5.43 19.41 -11.35
N ILE A 165 -4.31 18.71 -11.19
CA ILE A 165 -4.18 17.60 -10.24
C ILE A 165 -3.11 18.00 -9.24
N GLY A 166 -3.40 17.97 -7.93
CA GLY A 166 -2.38 18.46 -7.02
C GLY A 166 -2.50 18.00 -5.57
N THR A 167 -1.42 18.27 -4.83
CA THR A 167 -1.41 18.10 -3.38
C THR A 167 -1.94 19.36 -2.68
N PRO A 168 -2.73 19.24 -1.58
CA PRO A 168 -3.39 20.39 -0.95
C PRO A 168 -2.46 21.56 -0.67
N GLY A 169 -1.34 21.35 0.00
CA GLY A 169 -0.44 22.45 0.37
C GLY A 169 0.13 23.24 -0.81
N ARG A 170 0.40 22.63 -1.99
CA ARG A 170 0.88 23.36 -3.17
C ARG A 170 -0.28 24.08 -3.90
N ILE A 171 -1.47 23.53 -3.88
CA ILE A 171 -2.67 24.21 -4.39
C ILE A 171 -2.90 25.50 -3.60
N ILE A 172 -2.82 25.45 -2.26
CA ILE A 172 -2.94 26.63 -1.37
C ILE A 172 -1.83 27.65 -1.69
N ASP A 173 -0.57 27.22 -1.88
CA ASP A 173 0.52 28.13 -2.25
C ASP A 173 0.20 28.91 -3.55
N HIS A 174 -0.34 28.22 -4.57
CA HIS A 174 -0.80 28.87 -5.81
C HIS A 174 -2.01 29.78 -5.61
N LEU A 175 -2.96 29.43 -4.74
CA LEU A 175 -4.11 30.29 -4.41
C LEU A 175 -3.66 31.57 -3.69
N HIS A 176 -2.75 31.47 -2.72
CA HIS A 176 -2.17 32.64 -2.03
C HIS A 176 -1.42 33.56 -2.99
N ARG A 177 -0.71 32.99 -3.96
CA ARG A 177 -0.01 33.73 -5.03
C ARG A 177 -0.94 34.27 -6.13
N ARG A 178 -2.23 33.94 -6.08
CA ARG A 178 -3.22 34.29 -7.14
C ARG A 178 -2.80 33.79 -8.52
N SER A 179 -2.03 32.73 -8.59
CA SER A 179 -1.56 32.09 -9.84
C SER A 179 -2.45 30.94 -10.29
N LEU A 180 -3.40 30.51 -9.45
CA LEU A 180 -4.44 29.52 -9.72
C LEU A 180 -5.78 30.14 -9.38
N ASP A 181 -6.70 30.15 -10.34
CA ASP A 181 -8.09 30.56 -10.16
C ASP A 181 -9.00 29.34 -10.29
N LEU A 182 -9.78 29.06 -9.22
CA LEU A 182 -10.71 27.95 -9.15
C LEU A 182 -12.18 28.37 -9.35
N SER A 183 -12.44 29.61 -9.70
CA SER A 183 -13.79 30.18 -9.85
C SER A 183 -14.65 29.54 -10.95
N ASN A 184 -14.04 28.81 -11.90
CA ASN A 184 -14.71 28.13 -13.00
C ASN A 184 -14.72 26.60 -12.86
N VAL A 185 -14.30 26.07 -11.70
CA VAL A 185 -14.26 24.63 -11.45
C VAL A 185 -15.68 24.06 -11.39
N ARG A 186 -15.94 23.06 -12.22
CA ARG A 186 -17.24 22.34 -12.33
C ARG A 186 -17.19 20.99 -11.65
N VAL A 187 -16.01 20.36 -11.57
CA VAL A 187 -15.80 19.05 -10.96
C VAL A 187 -14.62 19.09 -10.00
N VAL A 188 -14.83 18.63 -8.79
CA VAL A 188 -13.75 18.39 -7.81
C VAL A 188 -13.72 16.91 -7.46
N VAL A 189 -12.51 16.33 -7.49
CA VAL A 189 -12.26 14.96 -7.05
C VAL A 189 -11.31 14.97 -5.87
N LEU A 190 -11.66 14.23 -4.81
CA LEU A 190 -10.80 13.92 -3.68
C LEU A 190 -10.39 12.45 -3.82
N ASP A 191 -9.18 12.17 -4.27
CA ASP A 191 -8.67 10.80 -4.41
C ASP A 191 -7.81 10.43 -3.21
N GLU A 192 -8.01 9.21 -2.68
CA GLU A 192 -7.45 8.75 -1.41
C GLU A 192 -7.71 9.76 -0.27
N ALA A 193 -8.98 10.13 -0.08
CA ALA A 193 -9.38 11.16 0.88
C ALA A 193 -9.04 10.79 2.33
N ASP A 194 -9.13 9.52 2.71
CA ASP A 194 -8.67 8.96 3.98
C ASP A 194 -7.20 9.32 4.25
N GLU A 195 -6.35 9.06 3.27
CA GLU A 195 -4.94 9.35 3.34
C GLU A 195 -4.65 10.86 3.50
N MET A 196 -5.42 11.70 2.81
CA MET A 196 -5.29 13.16 2.98
C MET A 196 -5.66 13.61 4.39
N LEU A 197 -6.71 13.02 5.00
CA LEU A 197 -7.11 13.34 6.37
C LEU A 197 -6.08 12.85 7.40
N ASP A 198 -5.52 11.65 7.21
CA ASP A 198 -4.46 11.10 8.06
C ASP A 198 -3.17 11.94 8.02
N MET A 199 -2.90 12.57 6.88
CA MET A 199 -1.79 13.52 6.73
C MET A 199 -2.08 14.91 7.31
N GLY A 200 -3.29 15.14 7.84
CA GLY A 200 -3.69 16.41 8.46
C GLY A 200 -4.18 17.49 7.50
N PHE A 201 -4.45 17.17 6.25
CA PHE A 201 -4.90 18.14 5.22
C PHE A 201 -6.38 18.54 5.32
N ARG A 202 -7.06 18.24 6.44
CA ARG A 202 -8.49 18.53 6.61
C ARG A 202 -8.83 20.00 6.39
N ASP A 203 -8.08 20.89 7.01
CA ASP A 203 -8.31 22.35 6.92
C ASP A 203 -7.92 22.85 5.55
N ASP A 204 -6.80 22.38 5.01
CA ASP A 204 -6.34 22.70 3.66
C ASP A 204 -7.38 22.37 2.59
N ILE A 205 -7.98 21.17 2.68
CA ILE A 205 -9.08 20.77 1.78
C ILE A 205 -10.25 21.72 1.90
N GLY A 206 -10.61 22.10 3.14
CA GLY A 206 -11.68 23.07 3.40
C GLY A 206 -11.45 24.42 2.74
N ASP A 207 -10.24 24.95 2.88
CA ASP A 207 -9.83 26.24 2.32
C ASP A 207 -9.82 26.23 0.79
N ILE A 208 -9.38 25.14 0.18
CA ILE A 208 -9.39 24.96 -1.28
C ILE A 208 -10.85 24.90 -1.78
N LEU A 209 -11.69 24.06 -1.16
CA LEU A 209 -13.09 23.91 -1.56
C LEU A 209 -13.90 25.19 -1.41
N ALA A 210 -13.56 26.04 -0.44
CA ALA A 210 -14.17 27.37 -0.27
C ALA A 210 -13.84 28.34 -1.42
N LYS A 211 -12.81 28.07 -2.24
CA LYS A 211 -12.45 28.88 -3.43
C LYS A 211 -13.07 28.35 -4.72
N THR A 212 -13.75 27.21 -4.69
CA THR A 212 -14.48 26.67 -5.85
C THR A 212 -15.95 27.05 -5.81
N PRO A 213 -16.66 27.09 -6.95
CA PRO A 213 -18.08 27.41 -7.00
C PRO A 213 -18.92 26.45 -6.11
N GLU A 214 -19.98 26.98 -5.53
CA GLU A 214 -20.93 26.16 -4.75
C GLU A 214 -21.67 25.15 -5.64
N LYS A 215 -21.97 25.54 -6.89
CA LYS A 215 -22.59 24.67 -7.89
C LYS A 215 -21.48 23.94 -8.65
N ARG A 216 -21.00 22.84 -8.06
CA ARG A 216 -20.04 21.92 -8.66
C ARG A 216 -20.46 20.49 -8.36
N GLN A 217 -19.93 19.55 -9.11
CA GLN A 217 -19.94 18.12 -8.78
C GLN A 217 -18.74 17.82 -7.89
N THR A 218 -18.99 17.15 -6.76
CA THR A 218 -17.91 16.74 -5.84
C THR A 218 -17.85 15.23 -5.74
N VAL A 219 -16.71 14.66 -6.04
CA VAL A 219 -16.45 13.21 -6.07
C VAL A 219 -15.43 12.88 -4.99
N LEU A 220 -15.69 11.87 -4.19
CA LEU A 220 -14.82 11.42 -3.13
C LEU A 220 -14.52 9.93 -3.32
N PHE A 221 -13.25 9.58 -3.45
CA PHE A 221 -12.77 8.21 -3.42
C PHE A 221 -11.93 7.99 -2.17
N SER A 222 -12.21 6.89 -1.48
CA SER A 222 -11.52 6.48 -0.25
C SER A 222 -11.51 4.96 -0.15
N ALA A 223 -10.48 4.39 0.46
CA ALA A 223 -10.48 2.97 0.81
C ALA A 223 -11.39 2.71 2.02
N THR A 224 -11.53 3.70 2.92
CA THR A 224 -12.29 3.60 4.16
C THR A 224 -13.42 4.62 4.25
N MET A 225 -14.41 4.31 5.08
CA MET A 225 -15.54 5.19 5.40
C MET A 225 -15.56 5.56 6.88
N ALA A 226 -14.41 5.94 7.42
CA ALA A 226 -14.28 6.42 8.79
C ALA A 226 -15.11 7.69 9.03
N ALA A 227 -15.46 7.97 10.28
CA ALA A 227 -16.28 9.13 10.64
C ALA A 227 -15.77 10.46 10.05
N PRO A 228 -14.45 10.77 10.03
CA PRO A 228 -13.94 12.00 9.42
C PRO A 228 -14.23 12.12 7.91
N ILE A 229 -14.23 11.01 7.17
CA ILE A 229 -14.57 10.98 5.74
C ILE A 229 -16.06 11.31 5.54
N MET A 230 -16.92 10.72 6.36
CA MET A 230 -18.36 10.97 6.30
C MET A 230 -18.71 12.42 6.67
N GLU A 231 -17.98 13.03 7.62
CA GLU A 231 -18.11 14.45 7.95
C GLU A 231 -17.72 15.35 6.78
N LEU A 232 -16.60 15.02 6.10
CA LEU A 232 -16.14 15.72 4.90
C LEU A 232 -17.20 15.64 3.79
N ALA A 233 -17.73 14.46 3.53
CA ALA A 233 -18.78 14.23 2.55
C ALA A 233 -20.05 15.03 2.86
N LYS A 234 -20.54 14.97 4.10
CA LYS A 234 -21.73 15.75 4.54
C LYS A 234 -21.55 17.26 4.37
N LYS A 235 -20.33 17.75 4.55
CA LYS A 235 -20.05 19.20 4.48
C LYS A 235 -19.97 19.70 3.04
N TYR A 236 -19.45 18.90 2.10
CA TYR A 236 -19.08 19.38 0.76
C TYR A 236 -19.81 18.71 -0.40
N GLN A 237 -20.60 17.67 -0.15
CA GLN A 237 -21.39 16.97 -1.18
C GLN A 237 -22.88 17.18 -0.99
N LYS A 238 -23.62 17.16 -2.11
CA LYS A 238 -25.08 17.31 -2.13
C LYS A 238 -25.71 15.96 -2.49
N THR A 239 -26.41 15.34 -1.55
CA THR A 239 -27.08 14.03 -1.74
C THR A 239 -26.23 13.01 -2.49
N PRO A 240 -25.00 12.69 -1.99
CA PRO A 240 -24.07 11.84 -2.73
C PRO A 240 -24.63 10.43 -2.90
N LYS A 241 -24.32 9.82 -4.04
CA LYS A 241 -24.52 8.38 -4.27
C LYS A 241 -23.33 7.61 -3.69
N HIS A 242 -23.63 6.62 -2.87
CA HIS A 242 -22.61 5.75 -2.30
C HIS A 242 -22.38 4.54 -3.20
N VAL A 243 -21.18 4.42 -3.73
CA VAL A 243 -20.73 3.26 -4.50
C VAL A 243 -19.71 2.50 -3.67
N LYS A 244 -20.09 1.30 -3.26
CA LYS A 244 -19.22 0.41 -2.51
C LYS A 244 -18.99 -0.86 -3.30
N VAL A 245 -17.76 -1.08 -3.70
CA VAL A 245 -17.35 -2.37 -4.25
C VAL A 245 -17.06 -3.29 -3.06
N VAL A 246 -18.01 -4.17 -2.77
CA VAL A 246 -17.84 -5.19 -1.75
C VAL A 246 -17.03 -6.31 -2.38
N HIS A 247 -15.70 -6.28 -2.19
CA HIS A 247 -14.98 -7.52 -2.30
C HIS A 247 -15.34 -8.38 -1.09
N ALA A 248 -15.75 -9.60 -1.31
CA ALA A 248 -16.04 -10.57 -0.24
C ALA A 248 -14.83 -10.79 0.71
N GLN A 249 -13.66 -10.32 0.30
CA GLN A 249 -12.42 -10.32 1.09
C GLN A 249 -11.69 -8.99 0.88
N LEU A 250 -11.30 -8.31 1.98
CA LEU A 250 -10.47 -7.09 1.99
C LEU A 250 -9.05 -7.32 1.45
N THR A 251 -8.67 -8.57 1.25
CA THR A 251 -7.37 -8.96 0.69
C THR A 251 -7.57 -9.72 -0.61
N VAL A 252 -6.69 -9.47 -1.55
CA VAL A 252 -6.65 -10.19 -2.82
C VAL A 252 -6.37 -11.68 -2.50
N PRO A 253 -7.21 -12.63 -2.95
CA PRO A 253 -7.05 -14.07 -2.67
C PRO A 253 -5.68 -14.64 -3.11
N THR A 254 -4.95 -13.90 -3.93
CA THR A 254 -3.66 -14.28 -4.50
C THR A 254 -2.44 -13.91 -3.63
N ILE A 255 -2.64 -13.29 -2.45
CA ILE A 255 -1.53 -12.95 -1.54
C ILE A 255 -1.39 -14.03 -0.48
N GLU A 256 -0.28 -14.76 -0.52
CA GLU A 256 0.14 -15.65 0.56
C GLU A 256 0.66 -14.80 1.72
N GLN A 257 0.11 -15.00 2.94
CA GLN A 257 0.43 -14.15 4.09
C GLN A 257 0.98 -14.98 5.23
N TYR A 258 2.21 -14.66 5.65
CA TYR A 258 2.93 -15.35 6.70
C TYR A 258 3.33 -14.40 7.81
N TYR A 259 3.42 -14.89 9.05
CA TYR A 259 4.04 -14.16 10.16
C TYR A 259 5.08 -15.00 10.89
N TYR A 260 6.08 -14.32 11.43
CA TYR A 260 7.21 -14.89 12.13
C TYR A 260 7.33 -14.24 13.50
N GLU A 261 7.23 -15.03 14.57
CA GLU A 261 7.42 -14.55 15.94
C GLU A 261 8.89 -14.64 16.32
N MET A 262 9.52 -13.51 16.65
CA MET A 262 10.95 -13.44 16.92
C MET A 262 11.31 -12.29 17.86
N ARG A 263 12.57 -12.25 18.31
CA ARG A 263 13.12 -11.10 19.02
C ARG A 263 13.41 -9.97 18.03
N GLU A 264 13.38 -8.75 18.52
CA GLU A 264 13.68 -7.56 17.72
C GLU A 264 15.09 -7.60 17.12
N SER A 265 16.08 -8.14 17.86
CA SER A 265 17.47 -8.33 17.40
C SER A 265 17.59 -9.23 16.16
N ASP A 266 16.67 -10.17 16.00
CA ASP A 266 16.76 -11.24 15.01
C ASP A 266 16.06 -10.87 13.68
N LYS A 267 15.30 -9.76 13.65
CA LYS A 267 14.51 -9.35 12.47
C LYS A 267 15.36 -9.14 11.21
N ILE A 268 16.55 -8.55 11.32
CA ILE A 268 17.44 -8.32 10.15
C ILE A 268 17.91 -9.65 9.58
N GLU A 269 18.30 -10.57 10.47
CA GLU A 269 18.75 -11.90 10.05
C GLU A 269 17.62 -12.68 9.37
N ALA A 270 16.41 -12.63 9.96
CA ALA A 270 15.21 -13.24 9.39
C ALA A 270 14.89 -12.66 8.01
N LEU A 271 14.99 -11.32 7.85
CA LEU A 271 14.79 -10.66 6.57
C LEU A 271 15.76 -11.19 5.50
N CYS A 272 17.05 -11.25 5.82
CA CYS A 272 18.05 -11.76 4.90
C CYS A 272 17.78 -13.22 4.50
N ARG A 273 17.44 -14.09 5.46
CA ARG A 273 17.12 -15.50 5.20
C ARG A 273 15.89 -15.68 4.31
N LEU A 274 14.84 -14.87 4.51
CA LEU A 274 13.65 -14.91 3.67
C LEU A 274 13.93 -14.35 2.28
N LEU A 275 14.72 -13.29 2.15
CA LEU A 275 15.18 -12.77 0.86
C LEU A 275 15.98 -13.84 0.09
N ASP A 276 16.89 -14.53 0.77
CA ASP A 276 17.69 -15.62 0.15
C ASP A 276 16.82 -16.82 -0.24
N ARG A 277 15.84 -17.19 0.61
CA ARG A 277 14.95 -18.32 0.35
C ARG A 277 14.03 -18.09 -0.85
N TYR A 278 13.35 -16.94 -0.87
CA TYR A 278 12.33 -16.68 -1.87
C TYR A 278 12.87 -15.97 -3.12
N ASN A 279 14.02 -15.32 -3.00
CA ASN A 279 14.72 -14.60 -4.08
C ASN A 279 13.79 -13.75 -4.96
N PRO A 280 12.93 -12.89 -4.36
CA PRO A 280 11.97 -12.09 -5.11
C PRO A 280 12.68 -11.06 -5.98
N LYS A 281 12.20 -10.84 -7.21
CA LYS A 281 12.77 -9.85 -8.14
C LYS A 281 12.72 -8.44 -7.55
N LEU A 282 11.56 -8.05 -7.00
CA LEU A 282 11.38 -6.78 -6.33
C LEU A 282 10.69 -7.00 -4.98
N SER A 283 11.22 -6.37 -3.94
CA SER A 283 10.73 -6.44 -2.57
C SER A 283 10.51 -5.07 -1.98
N LEU A 284 9.41 -4.91 -1.24
CA LEU A 284 9.13 -3.71 -0.46
C LEU A 284 9.13 -4.05 1.03
N VAL A 285 9.99 -3.39 1.80
CA VAL A 285 10.13 -3.57 3.25
C VAL A 285 9.57 -2.37 3.96
N PHE A 286 8.55 -2.57 4.79
CA PHE A 286 7.92 -1.52 5.57
C PHE A 286 8.50 -1.41 6.97
N SER A 287 8.83 -0.19 7.37
CA SER A 287 9.23 0.14 8.75
C SER A 287 8.49 1.38 9.26
N ASN A 288 8.20 1.41 10.56
CA ASN A 288 7.40 2.48 11.17
C ASN A 288 8.14 3.81 11.31
N THR A 289 9.47 3.85 11.21
CA THR A 289 10.25 5.07 11.40
C THR A 289 11.35 5.27 10.34
N LYS A 290 11.60 6.54 9.97
CA LYS A 290 12.66 6.93 9.03
C LYS A 290 14.05 6.46 9.47
N ARG A 291 14.38 6.59 10.77
CA ARG A 291 15.65 6.16 11.32
C ARG A 291 15.90 4.66 11.13
N ARG A 292 14.82 3.87 11.26
CA ARG A 292 14.90 2.43 11.06
C ARG A 292 15.04 2.05 9.59
N VAL A 293 14.42 2.83 8.70
CA VAL A 293 14.62 2.68 7.25
C VAL A 293 16.12 2.79 6.92
N ASP A 294 16.80 3.83 7.42
CA ASP A 294 18.24 4.01 7.21
C ASP A 294 19.05 2.86 7.82
N GLU A 295 18.71 2.42 9.03
CA GLU A 295 19.39 1.30 9.69
C GLU A 295 19.28 0.00 8.88
N ILE A 296 18.07 -0.37 8.45
CA ILE A 296 17.83 -1.58 7.66
C ILE A 296 18.58 -1.49 6.33
N THR A 297 18.47 -0.34 5.63
CA THR A 297 19.15 -0.10 4.35
C THR A 297 20.66 -0.31 4.48
N ASN A 298 21.29 0.31 5.48
CA ASN A 298 22.73 0.19 5.70
C ASN A 298 23.16 -1.24 6.03
N ARG A 299 22.37 -1.95 6.85
CA ARG A 299 22.65 -3.35 7.21
C ARG A 299 22.50 -4.31 6.03
N LEU A 300 21.51 -4.11 5.16
CA LEU A 300 21.34 -4.91 3.95
C LEU A 300 22.47 -4.64 2.96
N ASN A 301 22.83 -3.37 2.72
CA ASN A 301 23.93 -3.01 1.83
C ASN A 301 25.28 -3.55 2.31
N SER A 302 25.54 -3.51 3.64
CA SER A 302 26.78 -4.11 4.21
C SER A 302 26.87 -5.61 4.02
N ARG A 303 25.75 -6.29 3.75
CA ARG A 303 25.65 -7.72 3.46
C ARG A 303 25.58 -8.03 1.96
N GLY A 304 25.71 -7.02 1.09
CA GLY A 304 25.78 -7.18 -0.37
C GLY A 304 24.42 -7.20 -1.07
N TYR A 305 23.32 -6.88 -0.38
CA TYR A 305 22.01 -6.71 -1.03
C TYR A 305 21.92 -5.33 -1.70
N ALA A 306 21.25 -5.24 -2.84
CA ALA A 306 20.98 -3.97 -3.52
C ALA A 306 19.75 -3.29 -2.90
N ALA A 307 19.92 -2.54 -1.81
CA ALA A 307 18.86 -1.94 -1.02
C ALA A 307 18.92 -0.41 -1.02
N GLU A 308 17.76 0.24 -1.17
CA GLU A 308 17.61 1.70 -1.06
C GLU A 308 16.52 2.06 -0.05
N GLY A 309 16.74 3.13 0.71
CA GLY A 309 15.76 3.66 1.66
C GLY A 309 14.88 4.76 1.04
N LEU A 310 13.62 4.83 1.48
CA LEU A 310 12.66 5.87 1.08
C LEU A 310 11.90 6.40 2.28
N HIS A 311 12.10 7.67 2.65
CA HIS A 311 11.44 8.31 3.79
C HIS A 311 11.26 9.82 3.61
N GLY A 312 10.49 10.45 4.51
CA GLY A 312 10.05 11.84 4.37
C GLY A 312 11.16 12.91 4.40
N ASP A 313 12.34 12.62 5.00
CA ASP A 313 13.44 13.60 5.07
C ASP A 313 14.24 13.72 3.76
N MET A 314 14.00 12.83 2.80
CA MET A 314 14.68 12.87 1.50
C MET A 314 14.15 14.01 0.63
N SER A 315 15.06 14.68 -0.08
CA SER A 315 14.67 15.63 -1.12
C SER A 315 13.92 14.93 -2.26
N GLN A 316 13.11 15.69 -3.00
CA GLN A 316 12.34 15.12 -4.11
C GLN A 316 13.24 14.48 -5.18
N SER A 317 14.36 15.10 -5.49
CA SER A 317 15.32 14.56 -6.47
C SER A 317 15.96 13.25 -6.01
N GLN A 318 16.17 13.07 -4.70
CA GLN A 318 16.64 11.81 -4.14
C GLN A 318 15.56 10.73 -4.25
N ARG A 319 14.31 11.05 -3.88
CA ARG A 319 13.16 10.12 -3.99
C ARG A 319 12.95 9.64 -5.43
N GLU A 320 12.95 10.56 -6.40
CA GLU A 320 12.81 10.24 -7.82
C GLU A 320 13.94 9.33 -8.32
N ARG A 321 15.18 9.57 -7.86
CA ARG A 321 16.34 8.74 -8.22
C ARG A 321 16.19 7.32 -7.64
N VAL A 322 15.82 7.19 -6.37
CA VAL A 322 15.58 5.88 -5.72
C VAL A 322 14.47 5.13 -6.45
N MET A 323 13.36 5.81 -6.75
CA MET A 323 12.24 5.20 -7.45
C MET A 323 12.59 4.79 -8.88
N ALA A 324 13.41 5.57 -9.58
CA ALA A 324 13.89 5.20 -10.92
C ALA A 324 14.77 3.95 -10.89
N LYS A 325 15.70 3.84 -9.93
CA LYS A 325 16.53 2.64 -9.73
C LYS A 325 15.68 1.40 -9.42
N PHE A 326 14.69 1.55 -8.55
CA PHE A 326 13.81 0.45 -8.16
C PHE A 326 12.92 -0.02 -9.34
N ARG A 327 12.34 0.90 -10.10
CA ARG A 327 11.56 0.57 -11.31
C ARG A 327 12.38 -0.11 -12.40
N SER A 328 13.65 0.25 -12.53
CA SER A 328 14.56 -0.35 -13.53
C SER A 328 15.19 -1.67 -13.08
N GLY A 329 14.91 -2.15 -11.85
CA GLY A 329 15.50 -3.37 -11.30
C GLY A 329 17.00 -3.25 -10.99
N VAL A 330 17.55 -2.02 -10.90
CA VAL A 330 18.93 -1.78 -10.42
C VAL A 330 19.00 -1.98 -8.90
N THR A 331 17.89 -1.75 -8.22
CA THR A 331 17.71 -1.98 -6.79
C THR A 331 16.58 -2.99 -6.63
N ASP A 332 16.84 -4.09 -5.91
CA ASP A 332 15.88 -5.18 -5.74
C ASP A 332 15.01 -5.00 -4.48
N ILE A 333 15.50 -4.20 -3.51
CA ILE A 333 14.88 -4.04 -2.20
C ILE A 333 14.67 -2.56 -1.90
N LEU A 334 13.42 -2.16 -1.75
CA LEU A 334 13.07 -0.82 -1.30
C LEU A 334 12.60 -0.87 0.15
N ILE A 335 13.23 -0.12 1.04
CA ILE A 335 12.83 0.02 2.44
C ILE A 335 12.10 1.35 2.61
N ALA A 336 10.87 1.35 3.11
CA ALA A 336 10.09 2.58 3.19
C ALA A 336 9.27 2.70 4.47
N THR A 337 8.95 3.95 4.85
CA THR A 337 7.88 4.23 5.79
C THR A 337 6.53 4.21 5.08
N ASP A 338 5.42 4.00 5.81
CA ASP A 338 4.07 4.01 5.24
C ASP A 338 3.82 5.28 4.42
N VAL A 339 4.11 6.44 4.98
CA VAL A 339 3.91 7.75 4.31
C VAL A 339 4.73 7.86 3.03
N ALA A 340 5.96 7.37 3.02
CA ALA A 340 6.83 7.47 1.86
C ALA A 340 6.49 6.45 0.77
N ALA A 341 5.92 5.31 1.16
CA ALA A 341 5.47 4.27 0.24
C ALA A 341 4.08 4.54 -0.36
N ARG A 342 3.36 5.57 0.14
CA ARG A 342 2.09 6.01 -0.45
C ARG A 342 2.30 6.47 -1.89
N GLY A 343 1.41 6.08 -2.77
CA GLY A 343 1.50 6.45 -4.20
C GLY A 343 2.59 5.71 -4.98
N ILE A 344 3.29 4.73 -4.38
CA ILE A 344 4.17 3.84 -5.16
C ILE A 344 3.30 2.93 -6.02
N ASP A 345 3.39 3.14 -7.31
CA ASP A 345 2.77 2.31 -8.32
C ASP A 345 3.86 1.55 -9.08
N ILE A 346 4.05 0.32 -8.66
CA ILE A 346 4.99 -0.63 -9.27
C ILE A 346 4.28 -1.99 -9.29
N ASP A 347 4.11 -2.53 -10.48
CA ASP A 347 3.33 -3.74 -10.72
C ASP A 347 4.08 -5.03 -10.40
N ASP A 348 5.40 -4.98 -10.32
CA ASP A 348 6.27 -6.18 -10.23
C ASP A 348 6.78 -6.48 -8.81
N ILE A 349 6.16 -5.94 -7.76
CA ILE A 349 6.54 -6.28 -6.38
C ILE A 349 6.03 -7.68 -6.05
N GLU A 350 6.96 -8.64 -5.92
CA GLU A 350 6.65 -10.03 -5.62
C GLU A 350 6.51 -10.29 -4.13
N ALA A 351 7.22 -9.52 -3.29
CA ALA A 351 7.23 -9.70 -1.84
C ALA A 351 7.08 -8.38 -1.07
N VAL A 352 6.22 -8.39 -0.05
CA VAL A 352 6.09 -7.31 0.94
C VAL A 352 6.51 -7.83 2.30
N PHE A 353 7.47 -7.14 2.92
CA PHE A 353 7.92 -7.43 4.27
C PHE A 353 7.44 -6.34 5.23
N ASN A 354 6.61 -6.69 6.19
CA ASN A 354 6.28 -5.84 7.33
C ASN A 354 7.35 -6.06 8.41
N PHE A 355 8.47 -5.34 8.31
CA PHE A 355 9.56 -5.42 9.29
C PHE A 355 9.08 -4.98 10.68
N ASP A 356 8.24 -3.97 10.72
CA ASP A 356 7.47 -3.56 11.89
C ASP A 356 5.98 -3.78 11.64
N VAL A 357 5.28 -4.33 12.63
CA VAL A 357 3.81 -4.43 12.59
C VAL A 357 3.22 -3.02 12.48
N PRO A 358 2.32 -2.75 11.54
CA PRO A 358 1.71 -1.42 11.40
C PRO A 358 0.95 -1.02 12.66
N GLN A 359 0.82 0.30 12.88
CA GLN A 359 0.12 0.83 14.06
C GLN A 359 -1.38 0.55 13.98
N ASP A 360 -1.96 0.74 12.79
CA ASP A 360 -3.36 0.51 12.50
C ASP A 360 -3.55 -0.65 11.51
N PRO A 361 -4.60 -1.46 11.68
CA PRO A 361 -4.90 -2.59 10.80
C PRO A 361 -5.08 -2.20 9.33
N GLU A 362 -5.54 -0.98 9.07
CA GLU A 362 -5.76 -0.46 7.73
C GLU A 362 -4.46 -0.36 6.93
N TYR A 363 -3.39 0.13 7.56
CA TYR A 363 -2.07 0.20 6.92
C TYR A 363 -1.56 -1.17 6.49
N TYR A 364 -1.92 -2.24 7.21
CA TYR A 364 -1.56 -3.59 6.78
C TYR A 364 -2.12 -3.91 5.39
N VAL A 365 -3.40 -3.62 5.16
CA VAL A 365 -4.06 -3.85 3.87
C VAL A 365 -3.40 -3.01 2.77
N HIS A 366 -3.11 -1.73 3.06
CA HIS A 366 -2.42 -0.83 2.13
C HIS A 366 -1.00 -1.28 1.79
N ARG A 367 -0.26 -1.86 2.76
CA ARG A 367 1.08 -2.40 2.55
C ARG A 367 1.05 -3.62 1.65
N ILE A 368 0.24 -4.63 1.99
CA ILE A 368 0.17 -5.86 1.20
C ILE A 368 -0.43 -5.64 -0.18
N GLY A 369 -1.31 -4.64 -0.35
CA GLY A 369 -1.83 -4.21 -1.65
C GLY A 369 -0.79 -3.60 -2.60
N ARG A 370 0.50 -3.55 -2.20
CA ARG A 370 1.61 -3.22 -3.11
C ARG A 370 2.10 -4.42 -3.91
N THR A 371 1.75 -5.65 -3.53
CA THR A 371 1.99 -6.87 -4.30
C THR A 371 0.69 -7.44 -4.88
N ALA A 372 0.78 -8.47 -5.68
CA ALA A 372 -0.35 -9.17 -6.33
C ALA A 372 -1.24 -8.26 -7.19
N ARG A 373 -0.67 -7.27 -7.85
CA ARG A 373 -1.38 -6.39 -8.78
C ARG A 373 -1.57 -7.05 -10.15
N ALA A 374 -2.55 -6.58 -10.90
CA ALA A 374 -2.83 -7.03 -12.27
C ALA A 374 -3.02 -8.57 -12.40
N GLY A 375 -3.67 -9.20 -11.40
CA GLY A 375 -3.96 -10.65 -11.42
C GLY A 375 -2.78 -11.56 -11.10
N ARG A 376 -1.62 -11.02 -10.69
CA ARG A 376 -0.43 -11.79 -10.27
C ARG A 376 -0.58 -12.32 -8.84
N SER A 377 0.22 -13.31 -8.47
CA SER A 377 0.37 -13.77 -7.09
C SER A 377 1.43 -12.94 -6.35
N GLY A 378 1.31 -12.82 -5.03
CA GLY A 378 2.28 -12.11 -4.20
C GLY A 378 2.44 -12.75 -2.84
N ARG A 379 3.47 -12.34 -2.09
CA ARG A 379 3.73 -12.81 -0.73
C ARG A 379 3.87 -11.65 0.24
N SER A 380 3.35 -11.85 1.44
CA SER A 380 3.52 -10.92 2.56
C SER A 380 4.10 -11.63 3.76
N PHE A 381 5.15 -11.06 4.34
CA PHE A 381 5.86 -11.57 5.50
C PHE A 381 5.81 -10.54 6.62
N THR A 382 5.34 -10.92 7.80
CA THR A 382 5.18 -10.00 8.92
C THR A 382 6.01 -10.45 10.12
N PHE A 383 6.93 -9.61 10.58
CA PHE A 383 7.75 -9.88 11.76
C PHE A 383 7.07 -9.34 13.01
N VAL A 384 6.89 -10.21 13.98
CA VAL A 384 6.14 -9.92 15.21
C VAL A 384 7.06 -10.12 16.41
N SER A 385 7.22 -9.10 17.24
CA SER A 385 8.03 -9.19 18.45
C SER A 385 7.18 -9.07 19.71
N GLY A 386 7.31 -10.05 20.63
CA GLY A 386 6.76 -10.00 21.96
C GLY A 386 5.28 -9.61 22.03
N LYS A 387 4.99 -8.38 22.50
CA LYS A 387 3.61 -7.90 22.71
C LYS A 387 2.85 -7.56 21.41
N GLU A 388 3.49 -7.56 20.26
CA GLU A 388 2.84 -7.18 18.98
C GLU A 388 1.90 -8.27 18.45
N VAL A 389 1.90 -9.47 19.02
CA VAL A 389 0.99 -10.57 18.64
C VAL A 389 -0.48 -10.16 18.75
N TRP A 390 -0.83 -9.30 19.70
CA TRP A 390 -2.21 -8.82 19.83
C TRP A 390 -2.61 -7.89 18.65
N LYS A 391 -1.69 -7.06 18.17
CA LYS A 391 -1.92 -6.22 16.97
C LYS A 391 -2.18 -7.10 15.74
N LEU A 392 -1.43 -8.19 15.59
CA LEU A 392 -1.65 -9.13 14.49
C LEU A 392 -3.07 -9.73 14.51
N ARG A 393 -3.59 -10.03 15.70
CA ARG A 393 -4.98 -10.52 15.84
C ARG A 393 -6.01 -9.47 15.42
N ASP A 394 -5.76 -8.21 15.76
CA ASP A 394 -6.65 -7.10 15.35
C ASP A 394 -6.60 -6.89 13.83
N ILE A 395 -5.41 -6.99 13.21
CA ILE A 395 -5.24 -6.98 11.76
C ILE A 395 -6.03 -8.12 11.10
N GLN A 396 -5.91 -9.36 11.61
CA GLN A 396 -6.64 -10.50 11.04
C GLN A 396 -8.16 -10.34 11.13
N ARG A 397 -8.66 -9.76 12.24
CA ARG A 397 -10.10 -9.45 12.38
C ARG A 397 -10.55 -8.36 11.41
N TYR A 398 -9.78 -7.28 11.31
CA TYR A 398 -10.11 -6.14 10.46
C TYR A 398 -10.11 -6.53 8.98
N ALA A 399 -9.07 -7.18 8.53
CA ALA A 399 -8.89 -7.57 7.13
C ALA A 399 -9.67 -8.84 6.75
N ASN A 400 -10.27 -9.53 7.73
CA ASN A 400 -10.94 -10.83 7.58
C ASN A 400 -10.06 -11.85 6.87
N VAL A 401 -8.78 -11.95 7.28
CA VAL A 401 -7.79 -12.86 6.70
C VAL A 401 -7.16 -13.74 7.75
N ARG A 402 -6.64 -14.87 7.29
CA ARG A 402 -5.79 -15.75 8.09
C ARG A 402 -4.33 -15.52 7.67
N ILE A 403 -3.53 -14.99 8.58
CA ILE A 403 -2.07 -14.89 8.40
C ILE A 403 -1.49 -16.17 9.03
N THR A 404 -0.75 -16.94 8.24
CA THR A 404 -0.25 -18.27 8.65
C THR A 404 1.07 -18.10 9.41
N PRO A 405 1.23 -18.75 10.59
CA PRO A 405 2.55 -18.80 11.24
C PRO A 405 3.51 -19.64 10.42
N ASP A 406 4.74 -19.17 10.31
CA ASP A 406 5.82 -19.90 9.61
C ASP A 406 7.13 -19.76 10.38
N PHE A 407 8.13 -20.57 10.03
CA PHE A 407 9.42 -20.63 10.69
C PHE A 407 10.50 -20.00 9.81
N ILE A 408 11.45 -19.31 10.47
CA ILE A 408 12.60 -18.75 9.77
C ILE A 408 13.44 -19.91 9.22
N PRO A 409 13.82 -19.88 7.94
CA PRO A 409 14.63 -20.92 7.32
C PRO A 409 15.92 -21.20 8.10
N SER A 410 16.23 -22.47 8.34
CA SER A 410 17.51 -22.89 8.92
C SER A 410 18.64 -22.74 7.90
N ASP A 411 19.90 -22.87 8.34
CA ASP A 411 21.05 -22.86 7.42
C ASP A 411 20.98 -24.02 6.42
N GLN A 412 20.48 -25.17 6.88
CA GLN A 412 20.29 -26.34 6.02
C GLN A 412 19.22 -26.09 4.94
N ASP A 413 18.07 -25.46 5.30
CA ASP A 413 17.04 -25.11 4.32
C ASP A 413 17.58 -24.15 3.24
N LEU A 414 18.42 -23.20 3.64
CA LEU A 414 19.04 -22.25 2.72
C LEU A 414 20.09 -22.92 1.81
N GLU A 415 20.88 -23.86 2.33
CA GLU A 415 21.85 -24.63 1.53
C GLU A 415 21.13 -25.52 0.51
N GLU A 416 20.07 -26.22 0.92
CA GLU A 416 19.26 -27.02 0.01
C GLU A 416 18.65 -26.16 -1.10
N GLN A 417 18.08 -25.01 -0.74
CA GLN A 417 17.48 -24.08 -1.70
C GLN A 417 18.52 -23.51 -2.68
N ARG A 418 19.70 -23.14 -2.19
CA ARG A 418 20.83 -22.66 -3.02
C ARG A 418 21.26 -23.73 -4.01
N THR A 419 21.38 -24.95 -3.55
CA THR A 419 21.72 -26.10 -4.40
C THR A 419 20.70 -26.29 -5.51
N LEU A 420 19.40 -26.24 -5.19
CA LEU A 420 18.32 -26.34 -6.18
C LEU A 420 18.35 -25.17 -7.18
N GLN A 421 18.56 -23.94 -6.72
CA GLN A 421 18.68 -22.79 -7.61
C GLN A 421 19.90 -22.89 -8.53
N ALA A 422 21.05 -23.32 -8.00
CA ALA A 422 22.24 -23.54 -8.79
C ALA A 422 22.03 -24.63 -9.86
N LEU A 423 21.42 -25.76 -9.49
CA LEU A 423 21.05 -26.81 -10.43
C LEU A 423 20.11 -26.32 -11.53
N THR A 424 19.11 -25.50 -11.18
CA THR A 424 18.18 -24.92 -12.17
C THR A 424 18.92 -24.02 -13.16
N LYS A 425 19.78 -23.12 -12.67
CA LYS A 425 20.59 -22.24 -13.53
C LYS A 425 21.55 -23.01 -14.42
N ILE A 426 22.21 -24.07 -13.85
CA ILE A 426 23.09 -24.93 -14.60
C ILE A 426 22.34 -25.67 -15.72
N ARG A 427 21.14 -26.18 -15.42
CA ARG A 427 20.27 -26.84 -16.42
C ARG A 427 19.88 -25.87 -17.53
N GLU A 428 19.41 -24.69 -17.18
CA GLU A 428 19.07 -23.66 -18.16
C GLU A 428 20.25 -23.24 -19.04
N ALA A 429 21.44 -23.10 -18.46
CA ALA A 429 22.66 -22.79 -19.21
C ALA A 429 23.02 -23.93 -20.18
N ILE A 430 22.88 -25.18 -19.74
CA ILE A 430 23.17 -26.36 -20.60
C ILE A 430 22.20 -26.46 -21.76
N GLU A 431 20.91 -26.13 -21.53
CA GLU A 431 19.84 -26.26 -22.53
C GLU A 431 19.79 -25.08 -23.52
N LYS A 432 20.10 -23.86 -23.06
CA LYS A 432 19.89 -22.64 -23.84
C LYS A 432 21.16 -22.04 -24.45
N GLU A 433 22.33 -22.33 -23.89
CA GLU A 433 23.56 -21.63 -24.27
C GLU A 433 24.53 -22.56 -25.03
N ASN A 434 25.31 -21.98 -25.96
CA ASN A 434 26.40 -22.72 -26.60
C ASN A 434 27.63 -22.78 -25.68
N LEU A 435 27.85 -23.93 -25.08
CA LEU A 435 28.92 -24.16 -24.11
C LEU A 435 30.23 -24.72 -24.72
N ASP A 436 30.37 -24.85 -26.04
CA ASP A 436 31.51 -25.52 -26.66
C ASP A 436 32.87 -24.87 -26.31
N ASN A 437 32.94 -23.53 -26.37
CA ASN A 437 34.13 -22.80 -25.97
C ASN A 437 34.46 -22.96 -24.47
N TYR A 438 33.43 -23.05 -23.64
CA TYR A 438 33.60 -23.24 -22.20
C TYR A 438 34.05 -24.69 -21.88
N ARG A 439 33.55 -25.67 -22.63
CA ARG A 439 34.02 -27.08 -22.52
C ARG A 439 35.49 -27.20 -22.83
N LEU A 440 35.99 -26.59 -23.92
CA LEU A 440 37.39 -26.57 -24.27
C LEU A 440 38.27 -25.93 -23.18
N ARG A 441 37.83 -24.83 -22.64
CA ARG A 441 38.53 -24.16 -21.52
C ARG A 441 38.53 -25.02 -20.26
N ALA A 442 37.39 -25.62 -19.91
CA ALA A 442 37.31 -26.53 -18.77
C ALA A 442 38.24 -27.73 -18.92
N GLN A 443 38.33 -28.33 -20.13
CA GLN A 443 39.27 -29.41 -20.43
C GLN A 443 40.73 -28.95 -20.27
N ALA A 444 41.07 -27.76 -20.75
CA ALA A 444 42.41 -27.19 -20.58
C ALA A 444 42.76 -26.90 -19.11
N MET A 445 41.78 -26.54 -18.28
CA MET A 445 41.99 -26.31 -16.83
C MET A 445 42.13 -27.59 -16.02
N MET A 446 41.52 -28.69 -16.45
CA MET A 446 41.60 -29.97 -15.74
C MET A 446 43.01 -30.60 -15.84
N GLY A 447 43.66 -30.49 -16.98
CA GLY A 447 44.95 -31.14 -17.18
C GLY A 447 44.95 -32.64 -16.84
N GLU A 448 46.04 -33.14 -16.26
CA GLU A 448 46.12 -34.51 -15.71
C GLU A 448 45.90 -34.57 -14.18
N GLU A 449 45.79 -33.39 -13.51
CA GLU A 449 45.77 -33.29 -12.05
C GLU A 449 44.37 -33.23 -11.42
N PHE A 450 43.36 -32.74 -12.15
CA PHE A 450 42.03 -32.50 -11.59
C PHE A 450 40.92 -33.22 -12.36
N THR A 451 39.94 -33.74 -11.63
CA THR A 451 38.74 -34.32 -12.25
C THR A 451 37.70 -33.24 -12.53
N SER A 452 36.71 -33.56 -13.39
CA SER A 452 35.57 -32.70 -13.61
C SER A 452 34.78 -32.44 -12.32
N LEU A 453 34.80 -33.38 -11.37
CA LEU A 453 34.16 -33.24 -10.06
C LEU A 453 34.91 -32.23 -9.19
N ASP A 454 36.27 -32.26 -9.21
CA ASP A 454 37.10 -31.31 -8.46
C ASP A 454 36.88 -29.87 -8.98
N LEU A 455 36.79 -29.70 -10.30
CA LEU A 455 36.52 -28.41 -10.92
C LEU A 455 35.12 -27.90 -10.52
N ALA A 456 34.11 -28.77 -10.58
CA ALA A 456 32.75 -28.41 -10.17
C ALA A 456 32.67 -28.06 -8.67
N ALA A 457 33.35 -28.85 -7.80
CA ALA A 457 33.42 -28.59 -6.37
C ALA A 457 34.13 -27.26 -6.05
N ALA A 458 35.23 -26.95 -6.75
CA ALA A 458 35.94 -25.69 -6.60
C ALA A 458 35.08 -24.48 -7.02
N LEU A 459 34.36 -24.59 -8.14
CA LEU A 459 33.46 -23.55 -8.60
C LEU A 459 32.31 -23.31 -7.61
N LEU A 460 31.71 -24.38 -7.08
CA LEU A 460 30.67 -24.26 -6.02
C LEU A 460 31.25 -23.60 -4.76
N PHE A 461 32.42 -24.01 -4.31
CA PHE A 461 33.12 -23.42 -3.17
C PHE A 461 33.41 -21.91 -3.37
N MET A 462 33.85 -21.52 -4.56
CA MET A 462 34.12 -20.11 -4.88
C MET A 462 32.85 -19.27 -4.89
N THR A 463 31.74 -19.80 -5.38
CA THR A 463 30.44 -19.12 -5.36
C THR A 463 29.89 -18.99 -3.95
N ASP A 464 30.08 -19.94 -3.07
CA ASP A 464 29.65 -19.93 -1.68
C ASP A 464 30.50 -19.00 -0.80
N LYS A 465 31.82 -18.97 -1.03
CA LYS A 465 32.76 -18.14 -0.25
C LYS A 465 32.57 -16.64 -0.45
N ALA A 466 31.97 -16.22 -1.53
CA ALA A 466 31.69 -14.82 -1.83
C ALA A 466 30.61 -14.20 -0.92
N ARG A 467 29.95 -14.98 -0.05
CA ARG A 467 28.86 -14.52 0.83
C ARG A 467 29.26 -14.56 2.31
N PRO A 468 28.88 -13.54 3.13
CA PRO A 468 29.17 -13.56 4.56
C PRO A 468 28.40 -14.70 5.26
N LYS A 469 29.07 -15.40 6.18
CA LYS A 469 28.42 -16.38 7.06
C LYS A 469 27.43 -15.69 7.99
N MET A 470 26.20 -16.19 8.03
CA MET A 470 25.12 -15.66 8.85
C MET A 470 25.02 -16.49 10.15
N GLU A 471 24.88 -15.80 11.31
CA GLU A 471 24.61 -16.49 12.58
C GLU A 471 23.12 -16.88 12.66
N PRO A 472 22.78 -18.10 13.11
CA PRO A 472 21.38 -18.51 13.20
C PRO A 472 20.62 -17.65 14.21
N PRO A 473 19.41 -17.15 13.87
CA PRO A 473 18.59 -16.42 14.82
C PRO A 473 18.15 -17.33 15.95
N SER A 474 18.15 -16.81 17.19
CA SER A 474 17.67 -17.58 18.34
C SER A 474 16.14 -17.72 18.24
N GLN A 475 15.68 -18.86 17.77
CA GLN A 475 14.25 -19.15 17.70
C GLN A 475 13.71 -19.31 19.14
N THR A 476 12.82 -18.43 19.53
CA THR A 476 12.04 -18.66 20.77
C THR A 476 10.92 -19.65 20.43
N PRO A 477 10.85 -20.82 21.09
CA PRO A 477 9.74 -21.75 20.83
C PRO A 477 8.41 -21.05 21.07
N ILE A 478 7.52 -21.11 20.09
CA ILE A 478 6.14 -20.64 20.25
C ILE A 478 5.48 -21.56 21.26
N PRO A 479 5.03 -21.08 22.45
CA PRO A 479 4.30 -21.94 23.37
C PRO A 479 3.00 -22.36 22.69
N ARG A 480 2.81 -23.65 22.47
CA ARG A 480 1.54 -24.20 21.98
C ARG A 480 0.42 -23.77 22.93
N ASP A 481 -0.73 -23.41 22.39
CA ASP A 481 -1.89 -22.94 23.19
C ASP A 481 -2.31 -23.94 24.30
N ASP A 482 -1.98 -25.21 24.19
CA ASP A 482 -2.18 -26.25 25.20
C ASP A 482 -1.31 -26.05 26.45
N GLU A 483 -0.08 -25.60 26.34
CA GLU A 483 0.79 -25.30 27.49
C GLU A 483 0.37 -24.03 28.24
N ARG A 484 -0.31 -23.09 27.59
CA ARG A 484 -0.89 -21.90 28.24
C ARG A 484 -2.13 -22.25 29.05
N ARG A 485 -2.94 -23.21 28.61
CA ARG A 485 -4.12 -23.70 29.37
C ARG A 485 -3.70 -24.46 30.63
N GLU A 486 -2.63 -25.24 30.59
CA GLU A 486 -2.11 -25.94 31.78
C GLU A 486 -1.45 -25.00 32.80
N ARG A 487 -0.77 -23.92 32.37
CA ARG A 487 -0.21 -22.92 33.30
C ARG A 487 -1.27 -22.10 34.04
N ASN A 488 -2.40 -21.79 33.40
CA ASN A 488 -3.50 -21.05 34.00
C ASN A 488 -4.37 -21.92 34.91
N ASN A 489 -4.31 -23.26 34.82
CA ASN A 489 -5.08 -24.20 35.62
C ASN A 489 -4.31 -24.75 36.82
N ARG A 490 -3.08 -24.29 37.10
CA ARG A 490 -2.39 -24.68 38.33
C ARG A 490 -2.98 -23.92 39.52
N PRO A 491 -3.50 -24.62 40.55
CA PRO A 491 -4.01 -23.96 41.74
C PRO A 491 -2.90 -23.19 42.46
N PRO A 492 -3.20 -22.06 43.09
CA PRO A 492 -2.19 -21.25 43.76
C PRO A 492 -1.48 -22.06 44.84
N ARG A 493 -0.16 -22.19 44.72
CA ARG A 493 0.65 -22.83 45.79
C ARG A 493 0.39 -22.09 47.09
N ARG A 494 -0.13 -22.83 48.11
CA ARG A 494 -0.21 -22.37 49.50
C ARG A 494 1.15 -21.86 49.94
N ARG A 495 1.24 -20.57 50.22
CA ARG A 495 2.38 -20.02 50.95
C ARG A 495 2.35 -20.53 52.35
N GLU A 496 3.26 -21.44 52.70
CA GLU A 496 3.57 -21.75 54.08
C GLU A 496 4.13 -20.52 54.76
N ALA A 497 3.49 -20.16 55.87
CA ALA A 497 3.88 -19.01 56.69
C ALA A 497 5.21 -19.31 57.40
N TYR A 498 6.26 -18.67 56.98
CA TYR A 498 7.53 -18.62 57.69
C TYR A 498 7.32 -17.76 58.92
N LYS A 499 7.29 -18.38 60.11
CA LYS A 499 7.35 -17.71 61.42
C LYS A 499 8.78 -17.19 61.61
N SER A 500 8.97 -15.90 61.64
CA SER A 500 10.19 -15.25 62.08
C SER A 500 10.20 -15.14 63.61
N PRO A 501 11.30 -15.41 64.29
CA PRO A 501 11.43 -15.18 65.73
C PRO A 501 11.76 -13.70 66.02
N HIS A 502 11.06 -13.15 66.98
CA HIS A 502 11.39 -11.84 67.58
C HIS A 502 12.76 -11.83 68.26
N PRO A 503 13.50 -10.72 68.23
CA PRO A 503 14.37 -10.37 69.30
C PRO A 503 13.89 -9.11 70.03
N ALA A 504 14.16 -9.17 71.34
CA ALA A 504 13.72 -8.30 72.40
C ALA A 504 14.23 -6.86 72.30
N SER A 505 13.43 -6.02 72.95
CA SER A 505 13.68 -4.62 73.31
C SER A 505 15.08 -4.31 73.88
N ASN A 506 15.69 -3.21 73.49
CA ASN A 506 16.43 -2.40 74.43
C ASN A 506 16.35 -0.90 74.09
N ASN A 507 15.95 -0.18 75.10
CA ASN A 507 15.68 1.22 75.29
C ASN A 507 17.00 2.01 75.54
N ARG A 508 17.13 3.21 74.94
CA ARG A 508 17.84 4.43 75.45
C ARG A 508 18.06 5.35 74.26
N GLY A 509 17.41 6.49 74.17
CA GLY A 509 17.75 7.66 74.98
C GLY A 509 18.29 8.76 74.04
N GLY A 510 17.45 9.72 73.74
CA GLY A 510 17.77 11.14 73.75
C GLY A 510 18.72 11.72 72.70
N GLN A 511 18.29 12.59 71.88
CA GLN A 511 18.56 14.03 71.95
C GLN A 511 18.06 14.77 70.68
N ARG A 512 17.37 15.82 70.99
CA ARG A 512 16.96 16.88 70.03
C ARG A 512 18.16 17.64 69.54
N PHE A 513 18.19 18.08 68.30
CA PHE A 513 18.76 19.38 67.94
C PHE A 513 17.94 20.02 66.80
N SER A 514 17.55 21.22 67.02
CA SER A 514 16.82 22.20 66.26
C SER A 514 17.69 22.94 65.25
N GLY A 515 17.16 23.20 64.04
CA GLY A 515 17.19 24.32 63.16
C GLY A 515 18.52 25.02 62.83
N PRO A 516 18.56 26.03 61.95
CA PRO A 516 17.45 26.76 61.33
C PRO A 516 17.56 26.99 59.78
N ARG A 517 16.55 27.65 59.29
CA ARG A 517 16.41 28.31 57.97
C ARG A 517 17.60 29.21 57.61
N ASP A 518 17.93 29.29 56.35
CA ASP A 518 18.00 30.63 55.74
C ASP A 518 17.87 30.61 54.20
N ARG A 519 17.35 31.72 53.73
CA ARG A 519 16.89 32.19 52.43
C ARG A 519 18.05 32.69 51.55
N ARG A 520 17.66 32.83 50.27
CA ARG A 520 18.21 33.72 49.20
C ARG A 520 19.30 33.06 48.35
N SER A 521 19.16 33.14 47.04
CA SER A 521 18.67 34.17 46.09
C SER A 521 18.28 33.50 44.78
#